data_03368f722d1e92cba924611b0fd89836
#
_entry.id   03368f722d1e92cba924611b0fd89836
#
_cell.length_a   1.000
_cell.length_b   1.000
_cell.length_c   1.000
_cell.angle_alpha   90.00
_cell.angle_beta   90.00
_cell.angle_gamma   90.00
#
_symmetry.space_group_name_H-M   'P 1'
#
loop_
_entity.id
_entity.type
_entity.pdbx_description
1 polymer ?
#
loop_
_entity_poly.entity_id
_entity_poly.type
_entity_poly.pdbx_seq_one_letter_code
_entity_poly.pdbx_strand_id
1 'polypeptide(L)'
;MQLILLSGLSGSGKSVALKALEDTGYFVVDNLPASLIAALIETIRASSEKVAISIDARTGETIATLPNTIKQLNASGVDCRVIFLEANDEALARRFSETRRPHPLADKISGGMIACIKEERRMLADIAELGHRMDTSDVNPNALRGWIKDWLKVDRSRLALAFQSFGFKHGIPIDADLVFDARILPNPYYDPLLRSLTGKDDKVKAFLHADLNVAHFIDDIASFLVRWLPSFVRDNRAALTIAIGCTGGQHRSVYIVEELAQRFGSEQQVLIRHRDLG
;
A
#
# COMPACT_ATOMS: atom_id res chain seq x y z
N MET A 1 -16.08 -11.36 13.58
CA MET A 1 -14.63 -11.41 13.82
C MET A 1 -13.90 -10.83 12.62
N GLN A 2 -12.94 -9.93 12.84
CA GLN A 2 -12.09 -9.35 11.81
C GLN A 2 -10.72 -10.03 11.85
N LEU A 3 -10.24 -10.49 10.70
CA LEU A 3 -8.93 -11.09 10.53
C LEU A 3 -8.11 -10.31 9.50
N ILE A 4 -6.95 -9.81 9.90
CA ILE A 4 -5.96 -9.24 8.99
C ILE A 4 -4.85 -10.25 8.77
N LEU A 5 -4.69 -10.70 7.53
CA LEU A 5 -3.53 -11.48 7.11
C LEU A 5 -2.49 -10.51 6.54
N LEU A 6 -1.38 -10.38 7.23
CA LEU A 6 -0.27 -9.53 6.83
C LEU A 6 0.81 -10.39 6.19
N SER A 7 1.09 -10.17 4.92
CA SER A 7 2.21 -10.80 4.23
C SER A 7 3.09 -9.76 3.56
N GLY A 8 4.17 -10.20 2.95
CA GLY A 8 5.08 -9.32 2.22
C GLY A 8 6.53 -9.74 2.33
N LEU A 9 7.37 -9.08 1.54
CA LEU A 9 8.80 -9.38 1.46
C LEU A 9 9.51 -9.17 2.81
N SER A 10 10.53 -9.93 3.04
CA SER A 10 11.42 -9.76 4.19
C SER A 10 12.09 -8.38 4.13
N GLY A 11 11.99 -7.61 5.21
CA GLY A 11 12.45 -6.21 5.23
C GLY A 11 11.44 -5.17 4.72
N SER A 12 10.23 -5.57 4.28
CA SER A 12 9.19 -4.64 3.80
C SER A 12 8.45 -3.88 4.92
N GLY A 13 8.72 -4.15 6.19
CA GLY A 13 8.11 -3.43 7.31
C GLY A 13 6.98 -4.17 8.02
N LYS A 14 6.82 -5.49 7.84
CA LYS A 14 5.80 -6.30 8.52
C LYS A 14 5.74 -6.07 10.03
N SER A 15 6.88 -6.02 10.70
CA SER A 15 6.91 -5.79 12.17
C SER A 15 6.37 -4.42 12.58
N VAL A 16 6.58 -3.39 11.74
CA VAL A 16 6.02 -2.04 11.97
C VAL A 16 4.49 -2.07 11.80
N ALA A 17 4.00 -2.76 10.78
CA ALA A 17 2.58 -2.93 10.52
C ALA A 17 1.88 -3.75 11.61
N LEU A 18 2.49 -4.87 12.05
CA LEU A 18 1.98 -5.67 13.18
C LEU A 18 1.85 -4.84 14.46
N LYS A 19 2.87 -4.03 14.77
CA LYS A 19 2.81 -3.14 15.93
C LYS A 19 1.70 -2.11 15.81
N ALA A 20 1.47 -1.54 14.62
CA ALA A 20 0.37 -0.63 14.38
C ALA A 20 -1.01 -1.31 14.55
N LEU A 21 -1.14 -2.57 14.14
CA LEU A 21 -2.35 -3.38 14.34
C LEU A 21 -2.57 -3.67 15.84
N GLU A 22 -1.53 -4.06 16.58
CA GLU A 22 -1.58 -4.25 18.03
C GLU A 22 -2.02 -2.97 18.75
N ASP A 23 -1.44 -1.82 18.41
CA ASP A 23 -1.78 -0.50 18.96
C ASP A 23 -3.25 -0.09 18.67
N THR A 24 -3.92 -0.73 17.69
CA THR A 24 -5.34 -0.54 17.36
C THR A 24 -6.25 -1.64 17.92
N GLY A 25 -5.73 -2.48 18.81
CA GLY A 25 -6.50 -3.47 19.57
C GLY A 25 -6.65 -4.82 18.89
N TYR A 26 -5.82 -5.13 17.90
CA TYR A 26 -5.76 -6.48 17.32
C TYR A 26 -4.94 -7.43 18.20
N PHE A 27 -5.43 -8.66 18.39
CA PHE A 27 -4.62 -9.76 18.88
C PHE A 27 -3.65 -10.18 17.79
N VAL A 28 -2.35 -10.04 18.02
CA VAL A 28 -1.32 -10.20 17.00
C VAL A 28 -0.59 -11.53 17.14
N VAL A 29 -0.46 -12.26 16.04
CA VAL A 29 0.37 -13.46 15.94
C VAL A 29 1.37 -13.28 14.80
N ASP A 30 2.66 -13.33 15.13
CA ASP A 30 3.72 -13.17 14.14
C ASP A 30 4.20 -14.53 13.60
N ASN A 31 4.42 -14.57 12.30
CA ASN A 31 5.01 -15.70 11.59
C ASN A 31 4.30 -17.03 11.81
N LEU A 32 2.97 -17.05 11.71
CA LEU A 32 2.17 -18.26 11.82
C LEU A 32 2.19 -19.05 10.49
N PRO A 33 2.44 -20.38 10.52
CA PRO A 33 2.22 -21.23 9.35
C PRO A 33 0.79 -21.17 8.85
N ALA A 34 0.60 -21.03 7.52
CA ALA A 34 -0.74 -20.88 6.94
C ALA A 34 -1.68 -22.07 7.27
N SER A 35 -1.14 -23.28 7.44
CA SER A 35 -1.90 -24.48 7.86
C SER A 35 -2.52 -24.37 9.26
N LEU A 36 -1.99 -23.50 10.13
CA LEU A 36 -2.47 -23.33 11.51
C LEU A 36 -3.51 -22.20 11.66
N ILE A 37 -3.76 -21.43 10.61
CA ILE A 37 -4.67 -20.26 10.68
C ILE A 37 -6.07 -20.70 11.10
N ALA A 38 -6.66 -21.70 10.46
CA ALA A 38 -8.00 -22.17 10.75
C ALA A 38 -8.14 -22.64 12.20
N ALA A 39 -7.19 -23.44 12.69
CA ALA A 39 -7.19 -23.96 14.07
C ALA A 39 -7.02 -22.82 15.10
N LEU A 40 -6.15 -21.85 14.83
CA LEU A 40 -6.01 -20.69 15.69
C LEU A 40 -7.31 -19.90 15.76
N ILE A 41 -7.94 -19.59 14.62
CA ILE A 41 -9.19 -18.82 14.57
C ILE A 41 -10.32 -19.53 15.34
N GLU A 42 -10.47 -20.83 15.19
CA GLU A 42 -11.45 -21.60 15.97
C GLU A 42 -11.19 -21.47 17.47
N THR A 43 -9.93 -21.56 17.90
CA THR A 43 -9.55 -21.49 19.31
C THR A 43 -9.84 -20.12 19.94
N ILE A 44 -9.57 -19.03 19.20
CA ILE A 44 -9.66 -17.66 19.79
C ILE A 44 -10.95 -16.93 19.42
N ARG A 45 -11.83 -17.52 18.60
CA ARG A 45 -13.06 -16.89 18.10
C ARG A 45 -13.97 -16.36 19.23
N ALA A 46 -14.00 -17.05 20.36
CA ALA A 46 -14.82 -16.66 21.51
C ALA A 46 -14.20 -15.52 22.34
N SER A 47 -12.87 -15.32 22.25
CA SER A 47 -12.13 -14.39 23.11
C SER A 47 -11.63 -13.13 22.39
N SER A 48 -11.61 -13.14 21.05
CA SER A 48 -11.04 -12.04 20.26
C SER A 48 -11.87 -11.72 19.02
N GLU A 49 -12.32 -10.47 18.94
CA GLU A 49 -13.06 -9.97 17.77
C GLU A 49 -12.15 -9.50 16.63
N LYS A 50 -10.90 -9.11 16.95
CA LYS A 50 -9.92 -8.56 16.02
C LYS A 50 -8.61 -9.31 16.12
N VAL A 51 -8.17 -9.92 15.03
CA VAL A 51 -6.95 -10.72 14.96
C VAL A 51 -6.10 -10.27 13.78
N ALA A 52 -4.79 -10.19 13.98
CA ALA A 52 -3.82 -9.96 12.91
C ALA A 52 -2.76 -11.06 12.92
N ILE A 53 -2.54 -11.68 11.78
CA ILE A 53 -1.59 -12.78 11.64
C ILE A 53 -0.59 -12.42 10.54
N SER A 54 0.71 -12.47 10.84
CA SER A 54 1.71 -12.36 9.81
C SER A 54 2.09 -13.72 9.25
N ILE A 55 2.30 -13.75 7.94
CA ILE A 55 2.72 -14.93 7.17
C ILE A 55 3.93 -14.52 6.31
N ASP A 56 4.97 -15.33 6.30
CA ASP A 56 6.15 -15.07 5.47
C ASP A 56 6.55 -16.29 4.60
N ALA A 57 7.53 -16.07 3.70
CA ALA A 57 8.00 -17.07 2.76
C ALA A 57 8.61 -18.33 3.41
N ARG A 58 8.94 -18.28 4.72
CA ARG A 58 9.51 -19.43 5.44
C ARG A 58 8.52 -20.59 5.59
N THR A 59 7.23 -20.30 5.47
CA THR A 59 6.16 -21.31 5.63
C THR A 59 6.02 -22.26 4.44
N GLY A 60 6.78 -22.07 3.35
CA GLY A 60 6.95 -23.05 2.27
C GLY A 60 5.66 -23.42 1.53
N GLU A 61 5.43 -24.71 1.29
CA GLU A 61 4.32 -25.24 0.48
C GLU A 61 2.90 -24.85 0.96
N THR A 62 2.76 -24.45 2.23
CA THR A 62 1.47 -24.02 2.80
C THR A 62 0.94 -22.70 2.25
N ILE A 63 1.78 -21.92 1.54
CA ILE A 63 1.36 -20.67 0.89
C ILE A 63 0.32 -20.92 -0.21
N ALA A 64 0.48 -21.98 -0.99
CA ALA A 64 -0.43 -22.31 -2.08
C ALA A 64 -1.87 -22.64 -1.60
N THR A 65 -2.05 -23.00 -0.33
CA THR A 65 -3.38 -23.28 0.25
C THR A 65 -4.10 -22.03 0.76
N LEU A 66 -3.40 -20.91 0.90
CA LEU A 66 -3.93 -19.71 1.50
C LEU A 66 -5.18 -19.12 0.81
N PRO A 67 -5.29 -19.10 -0.55
CA PRO A 67 -6.51 -18.64 -1.21
C PRO A 67 -7.76 -19.40 -0.79
N ASN A 68 -7.64 -20.74 -0.66
CA ASN A 68 -8.73 -21.59 -0.23
C ASN A 68 -9.06 -21.38 1.25
N THR A 69 -8.04 -21.23 2.10
CA THR A 69 -8.23 -20.93 3.53
C THR A 69 -8.98 -19.60 3.72
N ILE A 70 -8.63 -18.57 2.97
CA ILE A 70 -9.31 -17.25 3.01
C ILE A 70 -10.78 -17.41 2.58
N LYS A 71 -11.06 -18.15 1.50
CA LYS A 71 -12.44 -18.40 1.05
C LYS A 71 -13.26 -19.12 2.12
N GLN A 72 -12.71 -20.14 2.77
CA GLN A 72 -13.38 -20.89 3.84
C GLN A 72 -13.66 -20.02 5.06
N LEU A 73 -12.67 -19.20 5.49
CA LEU A 73 -12.83 -18.27 6.59
C LEU A 73 -13.92 -17.23 6.30
N ASN A 74 -13.94 -16.64 5.12
CA ASN A 74 -14.98 -15.72 4.70
C ASN A 74 -16.37 -16.39 4.69
N ALA A 75 -16.48 -17.64 4.19
CA ALA A 75 -17.72 -18.41 4.19
C ALA A 75 -18.21 -18.74 5.61
N SER A 76 -17.30 -18.86 6.59
CA SER A 76 -17.63 -19.08 8.00
C SER A 76 -17.98 -17.79 8.78
N GLY A 77 -18.05 -16.63 8.09
CA GLY A 77 -18.41 -15.34 8.67
C GLY A 77 -17.23 -14.59 9.33
N VAL A 78 -15.99 -14.97 9.02
CA VAL A 78 -14.79 -14.20 9.40
C VAL A 78 -14.53 -13.16 8.32
N ASP A 79 -14.47 -11.86 8.67
CA ASP A 79 -14.04 -10.80 7.74
C ASP A 79 -12.51 -10.85 7.57
N CYS A 80 -12.06 -11.66 6.61
CA CYS A 80 -10.64 -11.87 6.34
C CYS A 80 -10.14 -10.89 5.28
N ARG A 81 -9.15 -10.06 5.63
CA ARG A 81 -8.50 -9.09 4.75
C ARG A 81 -7.01 -9.37 4.66
N VAL A 82 -6.45 -9.20 3.46
CA VAL A 82 -5.02 -9.38 3.21
C VAL A 82 -4.36 -8.02 2.97
N ILE A 83 -3.25 -7.76 3.64
CA ILE A 83 -2.32 -6.67 3.34
C ILE A 83 -1.01 -7.30 2.88
N PHE A 84 -0.51 -6.85 1.74
CA PHE A 84 0.79 -7.27 1.23
C PHE A 84 1.76 -6.09 1.22
N LEU A 85 2.83 -6.18 2.00
CA LEU A 85 3.88 -5.17 2.04
C LEU A 85 5.03 -5.55 1.11
N GLU A 86 5.42 -4.62 0.26
CA GLU A 86 6.55 -4.80 -0.63
C GLU A 86 7.47 -3.57 -0.63
N ALA A 87 8.65 -3.73 -1.20
CA ALA A 87 9.56 -2.65 -1.49
C ALA A 87 10.44 -3.03 -2.68
N ASN A 88 11.06 -2.05 -3.32
CA ASN A 88 12.01 -2.30 -4.39
C ASN A 88 13.29 -2.99 -3.86
N ASP A 89 14.02 -3.63 -4.76
CA ASP A 89 15.18 -4.45 -4.40
C ASP A 89 16.28 -3.62 -3.70
N GLU A 90 16.44 -2.35 -4.09
CA GLU A 90 17.42 -1.44 -3.50
C GLU A 90 17.08 -1.09 -2.05
N ALA A 91 15.82 -0.76 -1.78
CA ALA A 91 15.35 -0.46 -0.42
C ALA A 91 15.48 -1.68 0.49
N LEU A 92 15.13 -2.87 0.01
CA LEU A 92 15.28 -4.12 0.77
C LEU A 92 16.74 -4.42 1.06
N ALA A 93 17.62 -4.37 0.05
CA ALA A 93 19.05 -4.62 0.22
C ALA A 93 19.69 -3.64 1.23
N ARG A 94 19.33 -2.35 1.16
CA ARG A 94 19.76 -1.33 2.12
C ARG A 94 19.32 -1.69 3.55
N ARG A 95 18.04 -2.02 3.76
CA ARG A 95 17.49 -2.38 5.09
C ARG A 95 18.14 -3.63 5.68
N PHE A 96 18.44 -4.64 4.87
CA PHE A 96 19.19 -5.81 5.31
C PHE A 96 20.64 -5.45 5.71
N SER A 97 21.29 -4.58 4.94
CA SER A 97 22.63 -4.08 5.26
C SER A 97 22.66 -3.32 6.60
N GLU A 98 21.69 -2.43 6.82
CA GLU A 98 21.56 -1.64 8.05
C GLU A 98 21.30 -2.52 9.28
N THR A 99 20.47 -3.55 9.15
CA THR A 99 20.12 -4.45 10.28
C THR A 99 21.14 -5.56 10.50
N ARG A 100 22.06 -5.77 9.56
CA ARG A 100 23.07 -6.85 9.58
C ARG A 100 22.46 -8.26 9.77
N ARG A 101 21.22 -8.46 9.31
CA ARG A 101 20.54 -9.76 9.37
C ARG A 101 20.68 -10.49 8.04
N PRO A 102 20.91 -11.81 8.04
CA PRO A 102 20.85 -12.58 6.81
C PRO A 102 19.41 -12.62 6.29
N HIS A 103 19.27 -12.71 4.96
CA HIS A 103 17.96 -12.95 4.37
C HIS A 103 17.44 -14.34 4.76
N PRO A 104 16.12 -14.53 5.03
CA PRO A 104 15.57 -15.85 5.43
C PRO A 104 15.84 -17.00 4.46
N LEU A 105 16.10 -16.68 3.20
CA LEU A 105 16.43 -17.66 2.16
C LEU A 105 17.95 -17.76 1.88
N ALA A 106 18.82 -17.09 2.66
CA ALA A 106 20.26 -17.05 2.37
C ALA A 106 20.92 -18.44 2.36
N ASP A 107 20.45 -19.36 3.19
CA ASP A 107 20.98 -20.73 3.25
C ASP A 107 20.45 -21.64 2.14
N LYS A 108 19.41 -21.21 1.42
CA LYS A 108 18.71 -22.01 0.39
C LYS A 108 18.99 -21.52 -1.03
N ILE A 109 19.34 -20.24 -1.20
CA ILE A 109 19.48 -19.59 -2.50
C ILE A 109 20.91 -19.12 -2.71
N SER A 110 21.54 -19.62 -3.76
CA SER A 110 22.84 -19.14 -4.21
C SER A 110 22.66 -17.85 -5.05
N GLY A 111 23.64 -16.90 -4.94
CA GLY A 111 23.60 -15.67 -5.75
C GLY A 111 23.41 -14.36 -4.96
N GLY A 112 23.48 -14.46 -3.63
CA GLY A 112 23.49 -13.29 -2.75
C GLY A 112 22.11 -12.68 -2.48
N MET A 113 22.11 -11.49 -1.86
CA MET A 113 20.92 -10.82 -1.35
C MET A 113 19.82 -10.60 -2.42
N ILE A 114 20.22 -10.09 -3.57
CA ILE A 114 19.26 -9.79 -4.66
C ILE A 114 18.60 -11.06 -5.21
N ALA A 115 19.33 -12.17 -5.30
CA ALA A 115 18.75 -13.44 -5.72
C ALA A 115 17.73 -13.97 -4.71
N CYS A 116 18.02 -13.83 -3.41
CA CYS A 116 17.09 -14.19 -2.35
C CYS A 116 15.79 -13.34 -2.40
N ILE A 117 15.91 -12.01 -2.59
CA ILE A 117 14.76 -11.10 -2.71
C ILE A 117 13.90 -11.46 -3.92
N LYS A 118 14.50 -11.70 -5.09
CA LYS A 118 13.77 -12.10 -6.30
C LYS A 118 13.02 -13.42 -6.13
N GLU A 119 13.67 -14.40 -5.51
CA GLU A 119 13.03 -15.68 -5.25
C GLU A 119 11.89 -15.56 -4.23
N GLU A 120 12.08 -14.79 -3.15
CA GLU A 120 11.01 -14.53 -2.19
C GLU A 120 9.81 -13.84 -2.87
N ARG A 121 10.05 -12.85 -3.74
CA ARG A 121 9.01 -12.18 -4.53
C ARG A 121 8.24 -13.16 -5.40
N ARG A 122 8.95 -14.10 -6.06
CA ARG A 122 8.32 -15.16 -6.88
C ARG A 122 7.45 -16.09 -6.03
N MET A 123 7.94 -16.48 -4.86
CA MET A 123 7.21 -17.38 -3.93
C MET A 123 5.93 -16.73 -3.37
N LEU A 124 5.93 -15.42 -3.19
CA LEU A 124 4.82 -14.67 -2.60
C LEU A 124 3.89 -14.01 -3.63
N ALA A 125 4.12 -14.21 -4.93
CA ALA A 125 3.36 -13.55 -6.00
C ALA A 125 1.85 -13.79 -5.88
N ASP A 126 1.41 -15.03 -5.65
CA ASP A 126 0.00 -15.37 -5.52
C ASP A 126 -0.67 -14.70 -4.30
N ILE A 127 0.08 -14.48 -3.21
CA ILE A 127 -0.44 -13.76 -2.03
C ILE A 127 -0.56 -12.27 -2.33
N ALA A 128 0.39 -11.71 -3.08
CA ALA A 128 0.35 -10.30 -3.45
C ALA A 128 -0.92 -9.95 -4.25
N GLU A 129 -1.42 -10.90 -5.07
CA GLU A 129 -2.66 -10.72 -5.84
C GLU A 129 -3.94 -10.83 -4.98
N LEU A 130 -3.87 -11.43 -3.79
CA LEU A 130 -5.04 -11.61 -2.92
C LEU A 130 -5.37 -10.39 -2.07
N GLY A 131 -4.44 -9.46 -1.93
CA GLY A 131 -4.52 -8.41 -0.93
C GLY A 131 -4.31 -7.00 -1.46
N HIS A 132 -4.48 -6.06 -0.55
CA HIS A 132 -4.10 -4.68 -0.81
C HIS A 132 -2.57 -4.55 -0.70
N ARG A 133 -1.93 -4.22 -1.82
CA ARG A 133 -0.48 -4.01 -1.89
C ARG A 133 -0.12 -2.61 -1.36
N MET A 134 1.01 -2.51 -0.69
CA MET A 134 1.57 -1.24 -0.21
C MET A 134 3.07 -1.22 -0.48
N ASP A 135 3.51 -0.30 -1.33
CA ASP A 135 4.95 -0.04 -1.55
C ASP A 135 5.53 0.77 -0.40
N THR A 136 6.47 0.17 0.30
CA THR A 136 7.15 0.78 1.44
C THR A 136 8.57 1.24 1.12
N SER A 137 9.00 1.28 -0.14
CA SER A 137 10.39 1.52 -0.57
C SER A 137 11.00 2.77 0.08
N ASP A 138 10.29 3.90 0.00
CA ASP A 138 10.73 5.20 0.53
C ASP A 138 9.84 5.71 1.67
N VAL A 139 9.16 4.79 2.35
CA VAL A 139 8.20 5.10 3.42
C VAL A 139 8.87 4.96 4.78
N ASN A 140 8.79 6.00 5.60
CA ASN A 140 9.26 5.92 6.97
C ASN A 140 8.26 5.13 7.86
N PRO A 141 8.71 4.59 9.02
CA PRO A 141 7.86 3.77 9.88
C PRO A 141 6.59 4.48 10.37
N ASN A 142 6.62 5.81 10.58
CA ASN A 142 5.45 6.56 11.06
C ASN A 142 4.39 6.70 9.97
N ALA A 143 4.81 6.99 8.74
CA ALA A 143 3.90 7.02 7.58
C ALA A 143 3.25 5.66 7.35
N LEU A 144 4.01 4.56 7.43
CA LEU A 144 3.45 3.20 7.31
C LEU A 144 2.40 2.92 8.39
N ARG A 145 2.65 3.30 9.65
CA ARG A 145 1.65 3.18 10.73
C ARG A 145 0.37 3.96 10.41
N GLY A 146 0.50 5.16 9.87
CA GLY A 146 -0.63 5.97 9.40
C GLY A 146 -1.43 5.26 8.32
N TRP A 147 -0.76 4.76 7.28
CA TRP A 147 -1.41 4.04 6.17
C TRP A 147 -2.17 2.79 6.63
N ILE A 148 -1.59 2.01 7.56
CA ILE A 148 -2.28 0.84 8.13
C ILE A 148 -3.54 1.29 8.88
N LYS A 149 -3.46 2.32 9.73
CA LYS A 149 -4.60 2.83 10.49
C LYS A 149 -5.72 3.36 9.59
N ASP A 150 -5.37 4.06 8.51
CA ASP A 150 -6.35 4.59 7.57
C ASP A 150 -7.00 3.47 6.76
N TRP A 151 -6.22 2.48 6.33
CA TRP A 151 -6.76 1.31 5.64
C TRP A 151 -7.74 0.49 6.50
N LEU A 152 -7.53 0.41 7.82
CA LEU A 152 -8.45 -0.28 8.73
C LEU A 152 -9.84 0.37 8.80
N LYS A 153 -9.96 1.67 8.50
CA LYS A 153 -11.23 2.41 8.50
C LYS A 153 -12.06 2.16 7.24
N VAL A 154 -11.47 1.56 6.21
CA VAL A 154 -12.12 1.32 4.92
C VAL A 154 -13.17 0.24 5.06
N ASP A 155 -14.41 0.56 4.63
CA ASP A 155 -15.50 -0.40 4.53
C ASP A 155 -15.27 -1.34 3.34
N ARG A 156 -15.34 -2.63 3.55
CA ARG A 156 -15.09 -3.65 2.53
C ARG A 156 -16.19 -3.77 1.47
N SER A 157 -17.37 -3.27 1.75
CA SER A 157 -18.50 -3.34 0.81
C SER A 157 -18.33 -2.44 -0.42
N ARG A 158 -17.32 -1.56 -0.40
CA ARG A 158 -17.07 -0.58 -1.46
C ARG A 158 -15.59 -0.57 -1.86
N LEU A 159 -15.32 -0.36 -3.14
CA LEU A 159 -13.97 -0.13 -3.65
C LEU A 159 -13.39 1.15 -3.02
N ALA A 160 -12.21 1.07 -2.42
CA ALA A 160 -11.48 2.24 -1.95
C ALA A 160 -10.57 2.81 -3.04
N LEU A 161 -10.55 4.13 -3.20
CA LEU A 161 -9.63 4.83 -4.09
C LEU A 161 -8.43 5.31 -3.28
N ALA A 162 -7.25 4.75 -3.51
CA ALA A 162 -6.01 5.19 -2.90
C ALA A 162 -5.30 6.17 -3.85
N PHE A 163 -5.42 7.47 -3.62
CA PHE A 163 -4.66 8.48 -4.34
C PHE A 163 -3.28 8.65 -3.72
N GLN A 164 -2.23 8.47 -4.53
CA GLN A 164 -0.85 8.51 -4.07
C GLN A 164 -0.02 9.52 -4.86
N SER A 165 0.59 10.50 -4.18
CA SER A 165 1.57 11.37 -4.81
C SER A 165 2.98 10.79 -4.70
N PHE A 166 3.78 10.94 -5.78
CA PHE A 166 5.15 10.48 -5.81
C PHE A 166 6.06 11.35 -6.68
N GLY A 167 7.37 11.26 -6.42
CA GLY A 167 8.42 11.85 -7.24
C GLY A 167 9.07 10.83 -8.16
N PHE A 168 9.08 11.09 -9.46
CA PHE A 168 9.76 10.22 -10.44
C PHE A 168 11.25 10.01 -10.12
N LYS A 169 11.90 10.96 -9.43
CA LYS A 169 13.29 10.82 -8.98
C LYS A 169 13.52 9.63 -8.03
N HIS A 170 12.45 9.16 -7.37
CA HIS A 170 12.49 8.00 -6.47
C HIS A 170 11.85 6.75 -7.07
N GLY A 171 11.59 6.75 -8.38
CA GLY A 171 10.92 5.64 -9.08
C GLY A 171 9.39 5.68 -8.96
N ILE A 172 8.74 4.88 -9.80
CA ILE A 172 7.29 4.70 -9.80
C ILE A 172 6.91 3.75 -8.66
N PRO A 173 5.85 4.04 -7.88
CA PRO A 173 5.35 3.10 -6.87
C PRO A 173 4.98 1.76 -7.50
N ILE A 174 5.46 0.66 -6.91
CA ILE A 174 5.25 -0.69 -7.44
C ILE A 174 3.85 -1.23 -7.15
N ASP A 175 3.11 -0.59 -6.23
CA ASP A 175 1.72 -0.89 -5.88
C ASP A 175 0.69 -0.08 -6.68
N ALA A 176 1.14 0.76 -7.65
CA ALA A 176 0.23 1.58 -8.44
C ALA A 176 -0.48 0.78 -9.54
N ASP A 177 -1.82 0.84 -9.56
CA ASP A 177 -2.65 0.29 -10.65
C ASP A 177 -2.69 1.24 -11.84
N LEU A 178 -2.71 2.56 -11.58
CA LEU A 178 -2.74 3.62 -12.60
C LEU A 178 -1.67 4.66 -12.25
N VAL A 179 -0.96 5.15 -13.28
CA VAL A 179 0.10 6.17 -13.11
C VAL A 179 -0.15 7.32 -14.07
N PHE A 180 -0.21 8.54 -13.52
CA PHE A 180 -0.34 9.78 -14.28
C PHE A 180 0.86 10.69 -14.08
N ASP A 181 1.40 11.24 -15.17
CA ASP A 181 2.57 12.10 -15.16
C ASP A 181 2.22 13.58 -15.18
N ALA A 182 2.34 14.25 -14.03
CA ALA A 182 2.06 15.68 -13.89
C ALA A 182 3.26 16.58 -14.20
N ARG A 183 4.37 16.07 -14.76
CA ARG A 183 5.55 16.90 -15.08
C ARG A 183 5.31 17.87 -16.22
N ILE A 184 4.29 17.62 -17.04
CA ILE A 184 3.86 18.52 -18.14
C ILE A 184 3.24 19.83 -17.64
N LEU A 185 2.84 19.91 -16.37
CA LEU A 185 2.18 21.07 -15.76
C LEU A 185 3.20 22.07 -15.22
N PRO A 186 2.79 23.36 -15.01
CA PRO A 186 3.65 24.40 -14.43
C PRO A 186 4.34 23.95 -13.16
N ASN A 187 5.61 24.30 -13.00
CA ASN A 187 6.43 23.79 -11.91
C ASN A 187 6.70 24.88 -10.84
N PRO A 188 6.06 24.80 -9.66
CA PRO A 188 6.25 25.76 -8.57
C PRO A 188 7.71 25.87 -8.08
N TYR A 189 8.53 24.85 -8.32
CA TYR A 189 9.93 24.82 -7.90
C TYR A 189 10.79 25.96 -8.47
N TYR A 190 10.41 26.51 -9.64
CA TYR A 190 11.14 27.62 -10.27
C TYR A 190 10.87 28.96 -9.60
N ASP A 191 9.80 29.09 -8.82
CA ASP A 191 9.55 30.25 -7.99
C ASP A 191 10.24 30.09 -6.62
N PRO A 192 11.22 30.98 -6.27
CA PRO A 192 11.92 30.89 -4.98
C PRO A 192 10.99 30.92 -3.75
N LEU A 193 9.82 31.60 -3.86
CA LEU A 193 8.85 31.70 -2.76
C LEU A 193 8.00 30.44 -2.58
N LEU A 194 7.95 29.58 -3.61
CA LEU A 194 7.16 28.35 -3.59
C LEU A 194 8.01 27.08 -3.42
N ARG A 195 9.30 27.18 -3.68
CA ARG A 195 10.23 26.05 -3.73
C ARG A 195 10.26 25.19 -2.47
N SER A 196 10.21 25.81 -1.29
CA SER A 196 10.24 25.13 0.00
C SER A 196 8.88 24.69 0.52
N LEU A 197 7.80 25.07 -0.17
CA LEU A 197 6.44 24.73 0.17
C LEU A 197 6.04 23.39 -0.46
N THR A 198 4.83 22.93 -0.18
CA THR A 198 4.26 21.70 -0.71
C THR A 198 2.95 21.97 -1.45
N GLY A 199 2.40 20.98 -2.14
CA GLY A 199 1.08 21.10 -2.77
C GLY A 199 -0.09 21.28 -1.80
N LYS A 200 0.14 21.19 -0.49
CA LYS A 200 -0.84 21.50 0.57
C LYS A 200 -0.89 22.96 0.95
N ASP A 201 0.17 23.72 0.63
CA ASP A 201 0.28 25.12 1.01
C ASP A 201 -0.53 26.00 0.06
N ASP A 202 -1.27 26.97 0.62
CA ASP A 202 -2.20 27.82 -0.14
C ASP A 202 -1.56 28.59 -1.30
N LYS A 203 -0.30 29.02 -1.14
CA LYS A 203 0.43 29.71 -2.21
C LYS A 203 0.70 28.80 -3.41
N VAL A 204 1.03 27.52 -3.17
CA VAL A 204 1.24 26.54 -4.22
C VAL A 204 -0.09 26.15 -4.87
N LYS A 205 -1.14 26.00 -4.06
CA LYS A 205 -2.50 25.76 -4.57
C LYS A 205 -2.95 26.90 -5.48
N ALA A 206 -2.79 28.16 -5.05
CA ALA A 206 -3.15 29.32 -5.86
C ALA A 206 -2.38 29.37 -7.19
N PHE A 207 -1.07 29.09 -7.16
CA PHE A 207 -0.24 29.04 -8.35
C PHE A 207 -0.72 27.96 -9.35
N LEU A 208 -1.01 26.77 -8.87
CA LEU A 208 -1.44 25.66 -9.74
C LEU A 208 -2.89 25.84 -10.20
N HIS A 209 -3.78 26.34 -9.34
CA HIS A 209 -5.18 26.60 -9.67
C HIS A 209 -5.35 27.67 -10.76
N ALA A 210 -4.40 28.61 -10.87
CA ALA A 210 -4.44 29.68 -11.87
C ALA A 210 -4.21 29.18 -13.32
N ASP A 211 -3.68 27.97 -13.50
CA ASP A 211 -3.41 27.41 -14.82
C ASP A 211 -4.53 26.43 -15.26
N LEU A 212 -5.17 26.76 -16.38
CA LEU A 212 -6.28 25.96 -16.92
C LEU A 212 -5.87 24.52 -17.28
N ASN A 213 -4.60 24.27 -17.66
CA ASN A 213 -4.14 22.92 -17.97
C ASN A 213 -4.12 22.03 -16.73
N VAL A 214 -3.89 22.60 -15.54
CA VAL A 214 -3.98 21.88 -14.27
C VAL A 214 -5.40 21.40 -14.02
N ALA A 215 -6.40 22.31 -14.22
CA ALA A 215 -7.81 21.94 -14.09
C ALA A 215 -8.21 20.85 -15.10
N HIS A 216 -7.84 21.02 -16.38
CA HIS A 216 -8.11 20.02 -17.41
C HIS A 216 -7.49 18.65 -17.09
N PHE A 217 -6.24 18.63 -16.61
CA PHE A 217 -5.56 17.39 -16.23
C PHE A 217 -6.31 16.64 -15.10
N ILE A 218 -6.78 17.37 -14.09
CA ILE A 218 -7.60 16.82 -13.01
C ILE A 218 -8.93 16.29 -13.54
N ASP A 219 -9.59 17.05 -14.43
CA ASP A 219 -10.88 16.67 -15.05
C ASP A 219 -10.76 15.42 -15.92
N ASP A 220 -9.68 15.29 -16.68
CA ASP A 220 -9.41 14.11 -17.52
C ASP A 220 -9.22 12.86 -16.66
N ILE A 221 -8.41 12.95 -15.60
CA ILE A 221 -8.23 11.83 -14.65
C ILE A 221 -9.57 11.47 -13.99
N ALA A 222 -10.31 12.45 -13.51
CA ALA A 222 -11.60 12.20 -12.86
C ALA A 222 -12.61 11.56 -13.83
N SER A 223 -12.68 12.05 -15.08
CA SER A 223 -13.55 11.49 -16.11
C SER A 223 -13.17 10.07 -16.47
N PHE A 224 -11.87 9.77 -16.56
CA PHE A 224 -11.35 8.41 -16.75
C PHE A 224 -11.81 7.51 -15.60
N LEU A 225 -11.60 7.92 -14.35
CA LEU A 225 -11.97 7.14 -13.18
C LEU A 225 -13.47 6.89 -13.13
N VAL A 226 -14.30 7.92 -13.27
CA VAL A 226 -15.78 7.78 -13.27
C VAL A 226 -16.23 6.74 -14.31
N ARG A 227 -15.65 6.78 -15.51
CA ARG A 227 -16.00 5.85 -16.60
C ARG A 227 -15.64 4.41 -16.27
N TRP A 228 -14.47 4.14 -15.67
CA TRP A 228 -13.93 2.81 -15.52
C TRP A 228 -14.10 2.19 -14.13
N LEU A 229 -14.42 2.99 -13.09
CA LEU A 229 -14.70 2.48 -11.74
C LEU A 229 -15.68 1.29 -11.71
N PRO A 230 -16.81 1.29 -12.47
CA PRO A 230 -17.73 0.15 -12.46
C PRO A 230 -17.08 -1.16 -12.92
N SER A 231 -16.05 -1.10 -13.77
CA SER A 231 -15.31 -2.28 -14.22
C SER A 231 -14.39 -2.83 -13.13
N PHE A 232 -13.68 -1.96 -12.41
CA PHE A 232 -12.85 -2.36 -11.27
C PHE A 232 -13.68 -2.93 -10.11
N VAL A 233 -14.88 -2.39 -9.87
CA VAL A 233 -15.82 -2.94 -8.87
C VAL A 233 -16.26 -4.36 -9.24
N ARG A 234 -16.55 -4.63 -10.51
CA ARG A 234 -16.91 -5.99 -10.98
C ARG A 234 -15.79 -7.01 -10.81
N ASP A 235 -14.54 -6.57 -10.84
CA ASP A 235 -13.35 -7.39 -10.58
C ASP A 235 -13.14 -7.74 -9.09
N ASN A 236 -14.06 -7.32 -8.19
CA ASN A 236 -13.98 -7.54 -6.75
C ASN A 236 -12.70 -7.01 -6.09
N ARG A 237 -12.11 -5.96 -6.63
CA ARG A 237 -10.94 -5.32 -6.02
C ARG A 237 -11.35 -4.59 -4.73
N ALA A 238 -10.54 -4.73 -3.69
CA ALA A 238 -10.74 -4.02 -2.43
C ALA A 238 -10.33 -2.54 -2.51
N ALA A 239 -9.28 -2.24 -3.29
CA ALA A 239 -8.78 -0.90 -3.51
C ALA A 239 -8.21 -0.75 -4.93
N LEU A 240 -8.18 0.49 -5.42
CA LEU A 240 -7.51 0.90 -6.64
C LEU A 240 -6.50 1.99 -6.29
N THR A 241 -5.23 1.78 -6.58
CA THR A 241 -4.16 2.74 -6.29
C THR A 241 -3.88 3.60 -7.53
N ILE A 242 -4.17 4.89 -7.42
CA ILE A 242 -3.98 5.91 -8.46
C ILE A 242 -2.78 6.77 -8.07
N ALA A 243 -1.66 6.60 -8.76
CA ALA A 243 -0.42 7.30 -8.49
C ALA A 243 -0.26 8.52 -9.41
N ILE A 244 -0.03 9.69 -8.83
CA ILE A 244 0.25 10.94 -9.55
C ILE A 244 1.71 11.30 -9.32
N GLY A 245 2.48 11.43 -10.39
CA GLY A 245 3.92 11.70 -10.33
C GLY A 245 4.27 13.11 -10.76
N CYS A 246 5.17 13.76 -10.01
CA CYS A 246 5.91 14.93 -10.49
C CYS A 246 7.42 14.71 -10.26
N THR A 247 8.29 15.67 -10.55
CA THR A 247 9.74 15.44 -10.43
C THR A 247 10.15 15.04 -9.03
N GLY A 248 9.75 15.80 -8.01
CA GLY A 248 10.16 15.61 -6.61
C GLY A 248 9.09 15.09 -5.67
N GLY A 249 7.84 14.89 -6.12
CA GLY A 249 6.76 14.38 -5.28
C GLY A 249 6.19 15.35 -4.25
N GLN A 250 6.54 16.66 -4.31
CA GLN A 250 6.22 17.61 -3.25
C GLN A 250 5.15 18.67 -3.61
N HIS A 251 5.03 19.07 -4.89
CA HIS A 251 4.16 20.18 -5.29
C HIS A 251 2.98 19.71 -6.13
N ARG A 252 3.16 19.57 -7.47
CA ARG A 252 2.10 19.26 -8.44
C ARG A 252 1.35 17.97 -8.10
N SER A 253 2.07 16.88 -7.87
CA SER A 253 1.48 15.58 -7.55
C SER A 253 0.67 15.61 -6.25
N VAL A 254 1.17 16.31 -5.23
CA VAL A 254 0.47 16.47 -3.95
C VAL A 254 -0.82 17.26 -4.14
N TYR A 255 -0.77 18.41 -4.83
CA TYR A 255 -1.95 19.23 -5.11
C TYR A 255 -3.04 18.44 -5.85
N ILE A 256 -2.66 17.73 -6.93
CA ILE A 256 -3.61 16.96 -7.74
C ILE A 256 -4.25 15.83 -6.94
N VAL A 257 -3.46 15.15 -6.11
CA VAL A 257 -3.97 14.09 -5.22
C VAL A 257 -5.01 14.65 -4.24
N GLU A 258 -4.74 15.80 -3.62
CA GLU A 258 -5.69 16.44 -2.69
C GLU A 258 -7.00 16.85 -3.42
N GLU A 259 -6.91 17.43 -4.62
CA GLU A 259 -8.08 17.83 -5.42
C GLU A 259 -8.92 16.60 -5.85
N LEU A 260 -8.28 15.54 -6.33
CA LEU A 260 -8.98 14.31 -6.69
C LEU A 260 -9.62 13.66 -5.46
N ALA A 261 -8.92 13.63 -4.33
CA ALA A 261 -9.42 13.07 -3.09
C ALA A 261 -10.65 13.84 -2.58
N GLN A 262 -10.64 15.17 -2.66
CA GLN A 262 -11.79 16.00 -2.32
C GLN A 262 -12.97 15.72 -3.25
N ARG A 263 -12.73 15.61 -4.56
CA ARG A 263 -13.76 15.38 -5.58
C ARG A 263 -14.47 14.04 -5.42
N PHE A 264 -13.73 12.97 -5.10
CA PHE A 264 -14.29 11.63 -4.93
C PHE A 264 -14.76 11.33 -3.50
N GLY A 265 -14.31 12.09 -2.50
CA GLY A 265 -14.55 11.80 -1.08
C GLY A 265 -16.02 11.85 -0.64
N SER A 266 -16.90 12.49 -1.41
CA SER A 266 -18.34 12.53 -1.13
C SER A 266 -19.08 11.22 -1.53
N GLU A 267 -18.57 10.49 -2.52
CA GLU A 267 -19.24 9.32 -3.10
C GLU A 267 -18.47 8.02 -2.90
N GLN A 268 -17.15 8.10 -2.74
CA GLN A 268 -16.24 6.97 -2.65
C GLN A 268 -15.46 6.99 -1.34
N GLN A 269 -14.96 5.83 -0.94
CA GLN A 269 -13.96 5.76 0.11
C GLN A 269 -12.60 6.13 -0.46
N VAL A 270 -11.99 7.17 0.10
CA VAL A 270 -10.73 7.71 -0.38
C VAL A 270 -9.63 7.52 0.68
N LEU A 271 -8.49 7.03 0.24
CA LEU A 271 -7.24 7.00 0.99
C LEU A 271 -6.24 7.95 0.32
N ILE A 272 -5.57 8.77 1.11
CA ILE A 272 -4.55 9.70 0.62
C ILE A 272 -3.18 9.24 1.11
N ARG A 273 -2.21 9.17 0.19
CA ARG A 273 -0.83 8.85 0.49
C ARG A 273 0.11 9.83 -0.19
N HIS A 274 1.02 10.42 0.58
CA HIS A 274 2.08 11.26 0.03
C HIS A 274 3.42 10.59 0.33
N ARG A 275 3.97 9.88 -0.65
CA ARG A 275 5.18 9.08 -0.45
C ARG A 275 6.40 9.93 -0.07
N ASP A 276 6.53 11.10 -0.68
CA ASP A 276 7.70 11.97 -0.55
C ASP A 276 7.47 13.21 0.34
N LEU A 277 6.35 13.29 1.05
CA LEU A 277 6.17 14.20 2.17
C LEU A 277 6.54 13.45 3.45
N GLY A 278 7.62 13.86 4.08
CA GLY A 278 8.14 13.26 5.32
C GLY A 278 7.26 13.54 6.55
#